data_a2077292aced1b4188969e662d1bd707
#
_entry.id   a2077292aced1b4188969e662d1bd707
#
_cell.length_a   1.000
_cell.length_b   1.000
_cell.length_c   1.000
_cell.angle_alpha   90.00
_cell.angle_beta   90.00
_cell.angle_gamma   90.00
#
_symmetry.space_group_name_H-M   'P 1'
#
loop_
_entity.id
_entity.type
_entity.pdbx_description
1 polymer ?
#
loop_
_entity_poly.entity_id
_entity_poly.type
_entity_poly.pdbx_seq_one_letter_code
_entity_poly.pdbx_strand_id
1 'polypeptide(L)'
;MTGKIRRPFQHYDMVEVTWDDAAGLRHGWLNKAEKMVPQLVISVGFLVLETADHILIAQDTDEEGSHNGRTQIPRGMVKSMKVLRQATKPKAEKVRENDDVQAVPV
;
A
#
# COMPACT_ATOMS: atom_id res chain seq x y z
N MET A 1 25.27 -24.25 9.71
CA MET A 1 25.06 -23.57 9.79
C MET A 1 24.53 -22.89 9.80
N THR A 2 24.42 -22.35 9.79
CA THR A 2 23.89 -21.74 9.98
C THR A 2 23.26 -21.10 9.87
N GLY A 3 22.79 -21.06 9.75
CA GLY A 3 21.85 -20.50 9.96
C GLY A 3 21.45 -19.18 9.64
N LYS A 4 21.77 -18.67 8.66
CA LYS A 4 21.34 -17.46 8.31
C LYS A 4 19.98 -17.52 7.75
N ILE A 5 19.04 -16.78 8.28
CA ILE A 5 17.70 -16.74 7.77
C ILE A 5 17.68 -15.82 6.60
N ARG A 6 17.22 -16.30 5.49
CA ARG A 6 17.13 -15.50 4.30
C ARG A 6 15.93 -14.61 4.37
N ARG A 7 16.12 -13.32 4.14
CA ARG A 7 15.02 -12.40 4.18
C ARG A 7 14.46 -12.23 2.78
N PRO A 8 13.19 -12.28 2.59
CA PRO A 8 12.61 -12.12 1.26
C PRO A 8 12.88 -10.72 0.74
N PHE A 9 12.94 -10.61 -0.57
CA PHE A 9 13.12 -9.35 -1.22
C PHE A 9 11.83 -8.57 -1.08
N GLN A 10 11.88 -7.38 -0.56
CA GLN A 10 10.69 -6.59 -0.34
C GLN A 10 10.45 -5.70 -1.54
N HIS A 11 9.41 -5.99 -2.29
CA HIS A 11 9.13 -5.31 -3.54
C HIS A 11 8.47 -3.95 -3.38
N TYR A 12 7.83 -3.69 -2.28
CA TYR A 12 7.07 -2.47 -2.11
C TYR A 12 7.43 -1.76 -0.82
N ASP A 13 7.24 -0.44 -0.79
CA ASP A 13 7.45 0.30 0.43
C ASP A 13 6.36 -0.08 1.41
N MET A 14 6.71 -0.17 2.68
CA MET A 14 5.72 -0.36 3.72
C MET A 14 5.35 1.01 4.22
N VAL A 15 4.08 1.34 4.23
CA VAL A 15 3.63 2.69 4.58
C VAL A 15 2.58 2.70 5.67
N GLU A 16 2.48 3.82 6.34
CA GLU A 16 1.44 4.05 7.30
C GLU A 16 0.61 5.19 6.72
N VAL A 17 -0.67 4.98 6.52
CA VAL A 17 -1.55 5.96 5.92
C VAL A 17 -2.59 6.41 6.94
N THR A 18 -2.72 7.71 7.13
CA THR A 18 -3.78 8.25 7.96
C THR A 18 -4.80 8.82 7.00
N TRP A 19 -6.03 8.40 7.11
CA TRP A 19 -7.04 8.80 6.15
C TRP A 19 -8.42 8.89 6.79
N ASP A 20 -9.32 9.60 6.11
CA ASP A 20 -10.68 9.78 6.59
C ASP A 20 -11.55 8.72 5.97
N ASP A 21 -12.14 7.88 6.77
CA ASP A 21 -13.01 6.84 6.26
C ASP A 21 -14.44 7.24 6.51
N ALA A 22 -14.92 8.14 5.71
CA ALA A 22 -16.27 8.63 5.89
C ALA A 22 -17.30 7.55 5.63
N ALA A 23 -16.97 6.62 4.76
CA ALA A 23 -17.93 5.60 4.41
C ALA A 23 -18.15 4.56 5.49
N GLY A 24 -17.20 4.42 6.38
CA GLY A 24 -17.33 3.40 7.40
C GLY A 24 -17.93 3.88 8.68
N LEU A 25 -18.35 5.12 8.74
CA LEU A 25 -18.80 5.65 9.96
C LEU A 25 -20.11 5.15 10.45
N ARG A 26 -21.03 4.94 9.62
CA ARG A 26 -22.35 4.58 10.03
C ARG A 26 -22.97 3.62 9.10
N HIS A 27 -23.82 2.82 9.66
CA HIS A 27 -24.59 1.91 8.87
C HIS A 27 -26.03 2.30 9.05
N GLY A 28 -26.80 2.26 8.00
CA GLY A 28 -28.20 2.54 8.07
C GLY A 28 -28.51 4.01 7.90
N TRP A 29 -29.70 4.38 8.28
CA TRP A 29 -30.18 5.72 8.04
C TRP A 29 -29.73 6.69 9.11
N LEU A 30 -29.39 7.91 8.69
CA LEU A 30 -29.04 8.94 9.64
C LEU A 30 -30.21 9.89 9.71
N ASN A 31 -30.48 10.43 10.88
CA ASN A 31 -31.54 11.41 10.93
C ASN A 31 -30.91 12.75 10.61
N LYS A 32 -31.79 13.71 10.36
CA LYS A 32 -31.38 14.99 9.92
C LYS A 32 -30.44 15.72 10.82
N ALA A 33 -30.55 15.51 12.04
CA ALA A 33 -29.76 16.23 13.01
C ALA A 33 -28.36 15.68 13.17
N GLU A 34 -28.12 14.51 12.68
CA GLU A 34 -26.82 13.92 12.83
C GLU A 34 -25.85 14.43 11.81
N LYS A 35 -24.63 14.63 12.22
CA LYS A 35 -23.62 15.07 11.30
C LYS A 35 -22.73 13.94 10.97
N MET A 36 -22.29 13.89 9.73
CA MET A 36 -21.34 12.90 9.31
C MET A 36 -19.97 13.41 9.70
N VAL A 37 -19.38 12.79 10.67
CA VAL A 37 -18.07 13.20 11.12
C VAL A 37 -17.08 12.18 10.60
N PRO A 38 -16.10 12.57 9.81
CA PRO A 38 -15.13 11.64 9.28
C PRO A 38 -14.40 10.94 10.40
N GLN A 39 -14.12 9.69 10.20
CA GLN A 39 -13.40 8.93 11.19
C GLN A 39 -11.98 8.73 10.68
N LEU A 40 -11.01 9.15 11.45
CA LEU A 40 -9.64 8.97 11.04
C LEU A 40 -9.21 7.54 11.29
N VAL A 41 -8.59 6.95 10.29
CA VAL A 41 -8.15 5.59 10.37
C VAL A 41 -6.67 5.57 10.05
N ILE A 42 -5.92 4.74 10.73
CA ILE A 42 -4.52 4.56 10.44
C ILE A 42 -4.35 3.15 9.93
N SER A 43 -3.88 3.03 8.70
CA SER A 43 -3.67 1.74 8.08
C SER A 43 -2.22 1.55 7.74
N VAL A 44 -1.71 0.34 7.91
CA VAL A 44 -0.33 0.05 7.59
C VAL A 44 -0.32 -1.08 6.57
N GLY A 45 0.46 -0.96 5.55
CA GLY A 45 0.54 -2.00 4.55
C GLY A 45 1.60 -1.70 3.52
N PHE A 46 1.68 -2.55 2.52
CA PHE A 46 2.63 -2.39 1.43
C PHE A 46 1.95 -1.60 0.33
N LEU A 47 2.60 -0.54 -0.13
CA LEU A 47 2.02 0.31 -1.16
C LEU A 47 2.24 -0.36 -2.50
N VAL A 48 1.24 -1.02 -3.00
CA VAL A 48 1.38 -1.79 -4.24
C VAL A 48 0.95 -1.04 -5.48
N LEU A 49 0.16 0.01 -5.34
CA LEU A 49 -0.24 0.78 -6.48
C LEU A 49 -0.57 2.19 -6.05
N GLU A 50 -0.18 3.14 -6.85
CA GLU A 50 -0.46 4.52 -6.56
C GLU A 50 -0.89 5.19 -7.85
N THR A 51 -2.08 5.73 -7.90
CA THR A 51 -2.56 6.43 -9.09
C THR A 51 -2.96 7.83 -8.67
N ALA A 52 -3.41 8.63 -9.62
CA ALA A 52 -3.85 9.97 -9.31
C ALA A 52 -5.11 9.94 -8.46
N ASP A 53 -5.89 8.89 -8.57
CA ASP A 53 -7.16 8.81 -7.88
C ASP A 53 -7.16 8.05 -6.57
N HIS A 54 -6.27 7.12 -6.43
CA HIS A 54 -6.27 6.31 -5.21
C HIS A 54 -4.93 5.63 -4.99
N ILE A 55 -4.78 5.05 -3.80
CA ILE A 55 -3.62 4.22 -3.50
C ILE A 55 -4.17 2.86 -3.09
N LEU A 56 -3.36 1.85 -3.28
CA LEU A 56 -3.74 0.49 -2.92
C LEU A 56 -2.66 -0.06 -2.01
N ILE A 57 -3.03 -0.45 -0.80
CA ILE A 57 -2.07 -1.04 0.10
C ILE A 57 -2.48 -2.48 0.37
N ALA A 58 -1.52 -3.33 0.56
CA ALA A 58 -1.76 -4.76 0.78
C ALA A 58 -1.23 -5.17 2.13
N GLN A 59 -1.89 -6.12 2.73
CA GLN A 59 -1.51 -6.60 4.04
C GLN A 59 -0.31 -7.52 3.95
N ASP A 60 -0.24 -8.33 2.92
CA ASP A 60 0.82 -9.30 2.75
C ASP A 60 1.43 -9.24 1.38
N THR A 61 2.70 -9.55 1.30
CA THR A 61 3.35 -9.66 0.01
C THR A 61 4.40 -10.76 0.14
N ASP A 62 4.69 -11.45 -0.95
CA ASP A 62 5.69 -12.51 -0.91
C ASP A 62 6.93 -12.10 -1.69
N GLU A 63 7.90 -12.98 -1.77
CA GLU A 63 9.15 -12.61 -2.39
C GLU A 63 9.06 -12.49 -3.90
N GLU A 64 7.97 -12.87 -4.48
CA GLU A 64 7.80 -12.70 -5.92
C GLU A 64 6.99 -11.46 -6.25
N GLY A 65 6.54 -10.74 -5.25
CA GLY A 65 5.77 -9.54 -5.49
C GLY A 65 4.27 -9.73 -5.52
N SER A 66 3.81 -10.93 -5.25
CA SER A 66 2.37 -11.15 -5.17
C SER A 66 1.87 -10.57 -3.86
N HIS A 67 0.63 -10.20 -3.82
CA HIS A 67 0.09 -9.57 -2.62
C HIS A 67 -1.36 -9.93 -2.41
N ASN A 68 -1.83 -9.78 -1.18
CA ASN A 68 -3.23 -9.99 -0.88
C ASN A 68 -3.64 -9.11 0.30
N GLY A 69 -4.92 -9.14 0.65
CA GLY A 69 -5.41 -8.31 1.73
C GLY A 69 -5.36 -6.84 1.35
N ARG A 70 -5.88 -6.49 0.20
CA ARG A 70 -5.75 -5.14 -0.32
C ARG A 70 -6.82 -4.19 0.15
N THR A 71 -6.44 -2.95 0.37
CA THR A 71 -7.35 -1.88 0.73
C THR A 71 -7.10 -0.74 -0.23
N GLN A 72 -8.16 -0.27 -0.86
CA GLN A 72 -8.05 0.82 -1.80
C GLN A 72 -8.50 2.10 -1.10
N ILE A 73 -7.68 3.11 -1.09
CA ILE A 73 -7.98 4.36 -0.41
C ILE A 73 -7.99 5.49 -1.40
N PRO A 74 -9.11 6.21 -1.54
CA PRO A 74 -9.16 7.34 -2.45
C PRO A 74 -8.19 8.42 -2.01
N ARG A 75 -7.50 9.00 -2.96
CA ARG A 75 -6.50 10.00 -2.64
C ARG A 75 -7.08 11.17 -1.87
N GLY A 76 -8.28 11.55 -2.18
CA GLY A 76 -8.90 12.66 -1.51
C GLY A 76 -9.14 12.44 -0.03
N MET A 77 -9.10 11.20 0.40
CA MET A 77 -9.30 10.88 1.80
C MET A 77 -7.99 10.71 2.55
N VAL A 78 -6.87 10.72 1.87
CA VAL A 78 -5.58 10.54 2.52
C VAL A 78 -5.15 11.84 3.17
N LYS A 79 -4.86 11.78 4.47
CA LYS A 79 -4.37 12.94 5.18
C LYS A 79 -2.85 12.95 5.21
N SER A 80 -2.25 11.82 5.38
CA SER A 80 -0.79 11.73 5.37
C SER A 80 -0.36 10.31 5.11
N MET A 81 0.83 10.16 4.59
CA MET A 81 1.39 8.86 4.35
C MET A 81 2.86 8.91 4.71
N LYS A 82 3.32 7.93 5.47
CA LYS A 82 4.67 7.89 5.93
C LYS A 82 5.28 6.56 5.55
N VAL A 83 6.47 6.59 4.98
CA VAL A 83 7.17 5.36 4.62
C VAL A 83 7.85 4.82 5.85
N LEU A 84 7.49 3.60 6.24
CA LEU A 84 8.06 2.96 7.39
C LEU A 84 9.28 2.14 7.00
N ARG A 85 9.29 1.59 5.80
CA ARG A 85 10.38 0.78 5.35
C ARG A 85 10.38 0.80 3.84
N GLN A 86 11.50 1.08 3.27
CA GLN A 86 11.60 1.16 1.83
C GLN A 86 11.74 -0.20 1.19
N ALA A 87 11.28 -0.31 -0.04
CA ALA A 87 11.47 -1.52 -0.82
C ALA A 87 12.96 -1.76 -0.98
N THR A 88 13.33 -3.03 -1.12
CA THR A 88 14.73 -3.35 -1.32
C THR A 88 14.93 -3.71 -2.78
N LYS A 89 16.10 -3.42 -3.29
CA LYS A 89 16.41 -3.73 -4.67
C LYS A 89 17.73 -4.46 -4.75
N PRO A 90 17.72 -5.66 -5.27
CA PRO A 90 18.95 -6.42 -5.35
C PRO A 90 19.84 -5.82 -6.41
N LYS A 91 21.11 -6.02 -6.28
CA LYS A 91 22.02 -5.57 -7.24
C LYS A 91 21.71 -6.02 -8.61
N ALA A 92 21.33 -7.23 -8.75
CA ALA A 92 21.03 -7.78 -10.03
C ALA A 92 19.92 -7.05 -10.70
N GLU A 93 19.12 -6.38 -9.93
CA GLU A 93 18.01 -5.72 -10.50
C GLU A 93 18.42 -4.59 -11.41
N LYS A 94 19.54 -4.03 -11.18
CA LYS A 94 19.95 -3.00 -12.01
C LYS A 94 20.11 -3.48 -13.41
N VAL A 95 20.65 -4.62 -13.59
CA VAL A 95 20.86 -5.16 -14.88
C VAL A 95 19.55 -5.51 -15.45
N ARG A 96 18.69 -6.05 -14.63
CA ARG A 96 17.45 -6.45 -15.06
C ARG A 96 16.62 -5.32 -15.48
N GLU A 97 16.75 -4.24 -14.90
CA GLU A 97 15.98 -3.13 -15.25
C GLU A 97 16.10 -2.82 -16.69
N ASN A 98 17.24 -2.95 -17.24
CA ASN A 98 17.39 -2.68 -18.62
C ASN A 98 16.62 -3.64 -19.45
N ASP A 99 16.60 -4.84 -19.04
CA ASP A 99 15.88 -5.83 -19.77
C ASP A 99 14.42 -5.56 -19.65
N ASP A 100 14.00 -5.21 -18.51
CA ASP A 100 12.62 -4.99 -18.30
C ASP A 100 12.12 -3.92 -19.17
N VAL A 101 12.88 -2.96 -19.35
CA VAL A 101 12.46 -1.91 -20.13
C VAL A 101 12.11 -2.39 -21.47
N GLN A 102 12.81 -3.30 -21.94
CA GLN A 102 12.48 -3.79 -23.14
C GLN A 102 11.39 -4.64 -23.06
N ALA A 103 11.35 -5.37 -22.12
CA ALA A 103 10.35 -6.34 -22.01
C ALA A 103 9.04 -5.73 -21.91
N VAL A 104 8.97 -4.68 -21.36
CA VAL A 104 7.76 -4.15 -21.09
C VAL A 104 7.13 -3.51 -22.12
N PRO A 105 7.05 -3.68 -22.94
CA PRO A 105 6.46 -3.09 -23.86
C PRO A 105 5.18 -3.12 -23.79
N VAL A 106 4.87 -3.18 -23.59
CA VAL A 106 3.72 -3.29 -23.57
C VAL A 106 3.21 -3.10 -23.76
#